data_799d1dc3d633c3df14bebd5c47a75238
#
_entry.id   799d1dc3d633c3df14bebd5c47a75238
#
_cell.length_a   1.000
_cell.length_b   1.000
_cell.length_c   1.000
_cell.angle_alpha   90.00
_cell.angle_beta   90.00
_cell.angle_gamma   90.00
#
_symmetry.space_group_name_H-M   'P 1'
#
loop_
_entity.id
_entity.type
_entity.pdbx_description
1 polymer ?
#
loop_
_entity_poly.entity_id
_entity_poly.type
_entity_poly.pdbx_seq_one_letter_code
_entity_poly.pdbx_strand_id
1 'polypeptide(L)'
;AAVWLAPFNARADVVGYLVWCLVWIPEERADELEQLTGVPLRRWREQGWIRFTEGNVVDYAQFRADVAAETKALRCTVAETPYDPWNATETVQKMEAAGHTMIPTRQGYATLSPAAKELERAVMGSTPELPLFRHGGHPVLRWMALCVEVTQDPGGNIKPAKPDRRKSANRIDGIAAAVTAMTRAMLRTQKKRRRMSGTG
;
A
#
# COMPACT_ATOMS: atom_id res chain seq x y z
N ALA A 1 -5.53 3.47 -4.32
CA ALA A 1 -5.34 3.01 -2.95
C ALA A 1 -4.31 3.87 -2.22
N ALA A 2 -4.47 4.03 -0.91
CA ALA A 2 -3.46 4.54 0.01
C ALA A 2 -3.15 3.48 1.06
N VAL A 3 -1.87 3.39 1.45
CA VAL A 3 -1.40 2.46 2.47
C VAL A 3 -0.55 3.21 3.47
N TRP A 4 -0.94 3.15 4.74
CA TRP A 4 -0.12 3.55 5.89
C TRP A 4 0.68 2.35 6.35
N LEU A 5 2.00 2.50 6.46
CA LEU A 5 2.89 1.42 6.82
C LEU A 5 3.87 1.91 7.89
N ALA A 6 3.81 1.29 9.06
CA ALA A 6 4.65 1.64 10.19
C ALA A 6 5.51 0.44 10.62
N PRO A 7 6.85 0.53 10.58
CA PRO A 7 7.72 -0.53 11.05
C PRO A 7 7.71 -0.59 12.59
N PHE A 8 7.78 -1.82 13.14
CA PHE A 8 7.94 -2.07 14.57
C PHE A 8 8.98 -3.17 14.83
N ASN A 9 9.55 -3.19 16.00
CA ASN A 9 10.43 -4.29 16.42
C ASN A 9 9.56 -5.45 16.91
N ALA A 10 9.48 -6.52 16.15
CA ALA A 10 8.74 -7.73 16.51
C ALA A 10 9.51 -8.57 17.53
N ARG A 11 10.85 -8.63 17.39
CA ARG A 11 11.87 -9.14 18.34
C ARG A 11 13.14 -8.32 18.18
N ALA A 12 14.18 -8.60 18.99
CA ALA A 12 15.53 -8.11 18.71
C ALA A 12 15.88 -8.47 17.26
N ASP A 13 16.33 -7.50 16.49
CA ASP A 13 16.73 -7.64 15.09
C ASP A 13 15.66 -8.09 14.06
N VAL A 14 14.42 -8.33 14.47
CA VAL A 14 13.31 -8.67 13.56
C VAL A 14 12.33 -7.51 13.44
N VAL A 15 12.20 -6.99 12.23
CA VAL A 15 11.24 -5.93 11.91
C VAL A 15 9.95 -6.52 11.37
N GLY A 16 8.84 -6.06 11.94
CA GLY A 16 7.49 -6.24 11.41
C GLY A 16 6.88 -4.92 10.96
N TYR A 17 5.69 -4.98 10.40
CA TYR A 17 4.98 -3.83 9.84
C TYR A 17 3.51 -3.84 10.25
N LEU A 18 3.05 -2.73 10.82
CA LEU A 18 1.64 -2.41 10.95
C LEU A 18 1.17 -1.81 9.63
N VAL A 19 0.05 -2.29 9.13
CA VAL A 19 -0.45 -1.90 7.81
C VAL A 19 -1.92 -1.55 7.89
N TRP A 20 -2.25 -0.38 7.38
CA TRP A 20 -3.62 0.06 7.12
C TRP A 20 -3.76 0.42 5.65
N CYS A 21 -4.87 0.06 5.04
CA CYS A 21 -5.13 0.32 3.63
C CYS A 21 -6.52 0.95 3.46
N LEU A 22 -6.65 1.88 2.55
CA LEU A 22 -7.92 2.42 2.09
C LEU A 22 -7.94 2.43 0.56
N VAL A 23 -9.07 2.02 0.00
CA VAL A 23 -9.24 1.91 -1.45
C VAL A 23 -10.45 2.71 -1.86
N TRP A 24 -10.34 3.44 -2.97
CA TRP A 24 -11.45 4.19 -3.57
C TRP A 24 -11.89 3.53 -4.85
N ILE A 25 -13.20 3.47 -5.05
CA ILE A 25 -13.85 2.90 -6.22
C ILE A 25 -14.91 3.89 -6.69
N PRO A 26 -14.94 4.22 -8.01
CA PRO A 26 -16.05 4.98 -8.57
C PRO A 26 -17.38 4.23 -8.38
N GLU A 27 -18.39 4.90 -7.83
CA GLU A 27 -19.66 4.26 -7.46
C GLU A 27 -20.37 3.64 -8.66
N GLU A 28 -20.35 4.33 -9.82
CA GLU A 28 -20.96 3.84 -11.06
C GLU A 28 -20.32 2.55 -11.60
N ARG A 29 -19.10 2.22 -11.14
CA ARG A 29 -18.41 1.00 -11.56
C ARG A 29 -18.50 -0.15 -10.54
N ALA A 30 -19.14 0.09 -9.40
CA ALA A 30 -19.14 -0.89 -8.30
C ALA A 30 -19.86 -2.19 -8.70
N ASP A 31 -21.05 -2.09 -9.32
CA ASP A 31 -21.84 -3.26 -9.71
C ASP A 31 -21.14 -4.09 -10.80
N GLU A 32 -20.57 -3.43 -11.82
CA GLU A 32 -19.76 -4.10 -12.84
C GLU A 32 -18.58 -4.86 -12.20
N LEU A 33 -17.87 -4.22 -11.28
CA LEU A 33 -16.72 -4.82 -10.64
C LEU A 33 -17.12 -5.97 -9.70
N GLU A 34 -18.23 -5.88 -8.97
CA GLU A 34 -18.75 -6.98 -8.16
C GLU A 34 -19.09 -8.20 -9.02
N GLN A 35 -19.75 -7.99 -10.16
CA GLN A 35 -20.09 -9.06 -11.10
C GLN A 35 -18.84 -9.72 -11.70
N LEU A 36 -17.85 -8.91 -12.11
CA LEU A 36 -16.63 -9.41 -12.74
C LEU A 36 -15.67 -10.10 -11.77
N THR A 37 -15.63 -9.69 -10.52
CA THR A 37 -14.66 -10.17 -9.53
C THR A 37 -15.25 -11.12 -8.50
N GLY A 38 -16.56 -11.13 -8.34
CA GLY A 38 -17.25 -11.91 -7.30
C GLY A 38 -17.00 -11.41 -5.86
N VAL A 39 -16.40 -10.23 -5.68
CA VAL A 39 -16.12 -9.68 -4.35
C VAL A 39 -17.23 -8.74 -3.88
N PRO A 40 -17.57 -8.70 -2.58
CA PRO A 40 -18.69 -7.94 -2.06
C PRO A 40 -18.30 -6.47 -1.78
N LEU A 41 -18.13 -5.65 -2.81
CA LEU A 41 -17.66 -4.26 -2.68
C LEU A 41 -18.61 -3.40 -1.84
N ARG A 42 -19.93 -3.55 -2.02
CA ARG A 42 -20.92 -2.79 -1.23
C ARG A 42 -20.84 -3.14 0.26
N ARG A 43 -20.70 -4.42 0.59
CA ARG A 43 -20.47 -4.87 1.97
C ARG A 43 -19.16 -4.33 2.55
N TRP A 44 -18.09 -4.31 1.75
CA TRP A 44 -16.82 -3.75 2.18
C TRP A 44 -16.88 -2.23 2.39
N ARG A 45 -17.70 -1.52 1.59
CA ARG A 45 -18.01 -0.10 1.82
C ARG A 45 -18.71 0.11 3.17
N GLU A 46 -19.80 -0.65 3.45
CA GLU A 46 -20.56 -0.58 4.69
C GLU A 46 -19.67 -0.87 5.92
N GLN A 47 -18.74 -1.79 5.79
CA GLN A 47 -17.76 -2.12 6.84
C GLN A 47 -16.59 -1.11 6.93
N GLY A 48 -16.53 -0.12 6.06
CA GLY A 48 -15.50 0.93 6.08
C GLY A 48 -14.16 0.56 5.45
N TRP A 49 -14.04 -0.63 4.81
CA TRP A 49 -12.80 -1.07 4.18
C TRP A 49 -12.47 -0.36 2.88
N ILE A 50 -13.49 0.15 2.19
CA ILE A 50 -13.37 0.92 0.94
C ILE A 50 -14.24 2.17 1.00
N ARG A 51 -13.95 3.12 0.11
CA ARG A 51 -14.76 4.31 -0.13
C ARG A 51 -15.28 4.28 -1.55
N PHE A 52 -16.52 4.72 -1.75
CA PHE A 52 -17.01 5.04 -3.07
C PHE A 52 -16.85 6.53 -3.32
N THR A 53 -16.46 6.89 -4.54
CA THR A 53 -16.49 8.27 -5.03
C THR A 53 -17.59 8.42 -6.06
N GLU A 54 -18.21 9.59 -6.12
CA GLU A 54 -19.25 9.90 -7.08
C GLU A 54 -18.74 9.77 -8.53
N GLY A 55 -19.60 9.32 -9.44
CA GLY A 55 -19.31 9.20 -10.87
C GLY A 55 -18.55 7.93 -11.26
N ASN A 56 -17.92 7.99 -12.44
CA ASN A 56 -17.25 6.86 -13.09
C ASN A 56 -15.71 6.87 -12.96
N VAL A 57 -15.14 7.90 -12.32
CA VAL A 57 -13.70 8.05 -12.05
C VAL A 57 -13.49 8.36 -10.56
N VAL A 58 -12.29 8.09 -10.05
CA VAL A 58 -11.98 8.42 -8.65
C VAL A 58 -11.90 9.93 -8.48
N ASP A 59 -12.68 10.47 -7.54
CA ASP A 59 -12.56 11.87 -7.11
C ASP A 59 -11.29 12.04 -6.24
N TYR A 60 -10.31 12.74 -6.78
CA TYR A 60 -9.06 13.01 -6.07
C TYR A 60 -9.20 14.09 -4.98
N ALA A 61 -10.25 14.92 -4.99
CA ALA A 61 -10.51 15.85 -3.88
C ALA A 61 -11.01 15.06 -2.66
N GLN A 62 -11.98 14.17 -2.86
CA GLN A 62 -12.44 13.25 -1.83
C GLN A 62 -11.30 12.34 -1.34
N PHE A 63 -10.50 11.78 -2.25
CA PHE A 63 -9.31 10.98 -1.90
C PHE A 63 -8.41 11.71 -0.91
N ARG A 64 -8.05 12.99 -1.17
CA ARG A 64 -7.18 13.78 -0.29
C ARG A 64 -7.82 14.06 1.07
N ALA A 65 -9.11 14.40 1.06
CA ALA A 65 -9.87 14.63 2.30
C ALA A 65 -9.91 13.37 3.18
N ASP A 66 -10.20 12.23 2.57
CA ASP A 66 -10.25 10.94 3.26
C ASP A 66 -8.88 10.53 3.80
N VAL A 67 -7.79 10.73 3.04
CA VAL A 67 -6.42 10.48 3.52
C VAL A 67 -6.10 11.30 4.75
N ALA A 68 -6.46 12.59 4.76
CA ALA A 68 -6.25 13.46 5.91
C ALA A 68 -7.09 13.01 7.14
N ALA A 69 -8.36 12.69 6.91
CA ALA A 69 -9.27 12.21 7.96
C ALA A 69 -8.79 10.89 8.56
N GLU A 70 -8.40 9.93 7.71
CA GLU A 70 -7.90 8.62 8.13
C GLU A 70 -6.59 8.73 8.91
N THR A 71 -5.65 9.55 8.44
CA THR A 71 -4.38 9.82 9.15
C THR A 71 -4.63 10.35 10.56
N LYS A 72 -5.60 11.27 10.70
CA LYS A 72 -6.03 11.79 12.00
C LYS A 72 -6.68 10.72 12.88
N ALA A 73 -7.55 9.89 12.29
CA ALA A 73 -8.22 8.79 13.01
C ALA A 73 -7.23 7.74 13.51
N LEU A 74 -6.23 7.41 12.71
CA LEU A 74 -5.12 6.53 13.09
C LEU A 74 -4.16 7.14 14.12
N ARG A 75 -4.31 8.42 14.47
CA ARG A 75 -3.44 9.17 15.40
C ARG A 75 -1.96 9.00 15.05
N CYS A 76 -1.63 8.99 13.77
CA CYS A 76 -0.26 8.82 13.30
C CYS A 76 0.26 10.08 12.61
N THR A 77 1.58 10.20 12.55
CA THR A 77 2.27 11.20 11.75
C THR A 77 2.87 10.53 10.53
N VAL A 78 2.46 10.97 9.35
CA VAL A 78 3.02 10.50 8.09
C VAL A 78 4.35 11.21 7.85
N ALA A 79 5.41 10.45 7.85
CA ALA A 79 6.75 11.01 7.74
C ALA A 79 7.18 11.27 6.29
N GLU A 80 6.78 10.40 5.37
CA GLU A 80 7.04 10.45 3.94
C GLU A 80 5.90 9.76 3.21
N THR A 81 5.53 10.27 2.04
CA THR A 81 4.48 9.73 1.18
C THR A 81 5.08 9.36 -0.18
N PRO A 82 5.59 8.12 -0.33
CA PRO A 82 6.05 7.64 -1.62
C PRO A 82 4.87 7.41 -2.56
N TYR A 83 5.04 7.78 -3.83
CA TYR A 83 3.98 7.71 -4.84
C TYR A 83 4.54 7.34 -6.22
N ASP A 84 3.67 6.77 -7.07
CA ASP A 84 3.96 6.60 -8.50
C ASP A 84 3.84 7.96 -9.20
N PRO A 85 4.90 8.48 -9.86
CA PRO A 85 4.84 9.79 -10.50
C PRO A 85 3.90 9.86 -11.72
N TRP A 86 3.42 8.74 -12.22
CA TRP A 86 2.54 8.72 -13.38
C TRP A 86 1.19 9.40 -13.08
N ASN A 87 0.88 10.45 -13.82
CA ASN A 87 -0.38 11.24 -13.71
C ASN A 87 -0.72 11.75 -12.29
N ALA A 88 0.31 12.03 -11.45
CA ALA A 88 0.10 12.39 -10.06
C ALA A 88 0.30 13.90 -9.77
N THR A 89 0.69 14.72 -10.73
CA THR A 89 1.18 16.10 -10.54
C THR A 89 0.26 16.97 -9.69
N GLU A 90 -1.03 17.06 -10.05
CA GLU A 90 -1.99 17.89 -9.30
C GLU A 90 -2.18 17.40 -7.85
N THR A 91 -2.36 16.09 -7.68
CA THR A 91 -2.55 15.50 -6.35
C THR A 91 -1.31 15.72 -5.48
N VAL A 92 -0.11 15.56 -6.04
CA VAL A 92 1.15 15.79 -5.33
C VAL A 92 1.26 17.23 -4.87
N GLN A 93 1.07 18.21 -5.76
CA GLN A 93 1.13 19.63 -5.40
C GLN A 93 0.16 20.00 -4.25
N LYS A 94 -1.08 19.48 -4.30
CA LYS A 94 -2.07 19.72 -3.25
C LYS A 94 -1.70 19.03 -1.92
N MET A 95 -1.12 17.85 -1.96
CA MET A 95 -0.65 17.15 -0.76
C MET A 95 0.60 17.82 -0.16
N GLU A 96 1.54 18.30 -0.98
CA GLU A 96 2.69 19.10 -0.53
C GLU A 96 2.23 20.40 0.14
N ALA A 97 1.26 21.10 -0.47
CA ALA A 97 0.66 22.29 0.13
C ALA A 97 -0.04 22.00 1.48
N ALA A 98 -0.53 20.78 1.68
CA ALA A 98 -1.09 20.28 2.95
C ALA A 98 -0.01 19.77 3.94
N GLY A 99 1.28 19.91 3.63
CA GLY A 99 2.39 19.55 4.51
C GLY A 99 2.92 18.13 4.38
N HIS A 100 2.49 17.36 3.37
CA HIS A 100 3.04 16.03 3.12
C HIS A 100 4.43 16.11 2.47
N THR A 101 5.34 15.26 2.90
CA THR A 101 6.64 15.05 2.24
C THR A 101 6.47 14.02 1.13
N MET A 102 6.27 14.47 -0.10
CA MET A 102 6.00 13.62 -1.26
C MET A 102 7.30 13.10 -1.87
N ILE A 103 7.42 11.78 -2.06
CA ILE A 103 8.63 11.11 -2.58
C ILE A 103 8.31 10.35 -3.88
N PRO A 104 8.76 10.84 -5.05
CA PRO A 104 8.53 10.14 -6.31
C PRO A 104 9.26 8.79 -6.30
N THR A 105 8.53 7.73 -6.59
CA THR A 105 9.04 6.35 -6.53
C THR A 105 8.90 5.69 -7.90
N ARG A 106 10.02 5.46 -8.57
CA ARG A 106 10.04 4.80 -9.89
C ARG A 106 9.52 3.37 -9.78
N GLN A 107 8.67 2.97 -10.75
CA GLN A 107 8.01 1.65 -10.76
C GLN A 107 8.84 0.56 -11.45
N GLY A 108 10.15 0.76 -11.58
CA GLY A 108 11.10 -0.21 -12.15
C GLY A 108 11.55 -1.27 -11.15
N TYR A 109 12.09 -2.37 -11.66
CA TYR A 109 12.59 -3.50 -10.86
C TYR A 109 13.63 -3.08 -9.82
N ALA A 110 14.62 -2.26 -10.20
CA ALA A 110 15.66 -1.81 -9.29
C ALA A 110 15.13 -1.09 -8.04
N THR A 111 14.04 -0.34 -8.18
CA THR A 111 13.42 0.40 -7.08
C THR A 111 12.50 -0.47 -6.23
N LEU A 112 11.66 -1.28 -6.90
CA LEU A 112 10.60 -2.02 -6.21
C LEU A 112 11.07 -3.38 -5.66
N SER A 113 12.09 -4.02 -6.27
CA SER A 113 12.48 -5.37 -5.90
C SER A 113 12.91 -5.53 -4.44
N PRO A 114 13.74 -4.66 -3.84
CA PRO A 114 14.08 -4.77 -2.43
C PRO A 114 12.84 -4.69 -1.53
N ALA A 115 11.90 -3.80 -1.86
CA ALA A 115 10.68 -3.60 -1.11
C ALA A 115 9.68 -4.77 -1.29
N ALA A 116 9.58 -5.32 -2.51
CA ALA A 116 8.75 -6.49 -2.79
C ALA A 116 9.25 -7.73 -2.03
N LYS A 117 10.58 -7.98 -2.04
CA LYS A 117 11.22 -9.06 -1.28
C LYS A 117 11.04 -8.89 0.24
N GLU A 118 11.09 -7.65 0.74
CA GLU A 118 10.86 -7.39 2.17
C GLU A 118 9.39 -7.58 2.55
N LEU A 119 8.44 -7.18 1.70
CA LEU A 119 7.02 -7.48 1.90
C LEU A 119 6.78 -9.00 1.92
N GLU A 120 7.33 -9.74 0.95
CA GLU A 120 7.26 -11.19 0.90
C GLU A 120 7.84 -11.83 2.16
N ARG A 121 9.04 -11.40 2.60
CA ARG A 121 9.64 -11.85 3.86
C ARG A 121 8.72 -11.62 5.06
N ALA A 122 8.12 -10.43 5.15
CA ALA A 122 7.25 -10.10 6.28
C ALA A 122 5.95 -10.91 6.26
N VAL A 123 5.38 -11.18 5.09
CA VAL A 123 4.16 -11.98 4.93
C VAL A 123 4.45 -13.45 5.19
N MET A 124 5.43 -14.03 4.49
CA MET A 124 5.77 -15.46 4.58
C MET A 124 6.43 -15.84 5.89
N GLY A 125 7.17 -14.92 6.52
CA GLY A 125 7.78 -15.12 7.83
C GLY A 125 6.85 -14.85 9.02
N SER A 126 5.59 -14.50 8.76
CA SER A 126 4.59 -14.30 9.83
C SER A 126 4.09 -15.66 10.35
N THR A 127 4.06 -15.79 11.68
CA THR A 127 3.36 -16.88 12.37
C THR A 127 2.32 -16.31 13.33
N PRO A 128 1.39 -17.12 13.86
CA PRO A 128 0.45 -16.66 14.88
C PRO A 128 1.14 -16.04 16.10
N GLU A 129 2.29 -16.60 16.52
CA GLU A 129 3.07 -16.15 17.68
C GLU A 129 3.96 -14.93 17.34
N LEU A 130 4.34 -14.78 16.07
CA LEU A 130 5.20 -13.71 15.58
C LEU A 130 4.65 -13.11 14.28
N PRO A 131 3.53 -12.38 14.31
CA PRO A 131 2.97 -11.76 13.13
C PRO A 131 3.82 -10.55 12.70
N LEU A 132 4.54 -10.68 11.57
CA LEU A 132 5.43 -9.64 11.04
C LEU A 132 4.71 -8.66 10.10
N PHE A 133 3.58 -9.05 9.51
CA PHE A 133 2.75 -8.19 8.67
C PHE A 133 1.33 -8.13 9.24
N ARG A 134 1.04 -7.06 9.99
CA ARG A 134 -0.20 -6.91 10.74
C ARG A 134 -1.15 -5.96 10.01
N HIS A 135 -2.11 -6.49 9.28
CA HIS A 135 -3.11 -5.74 8.51
C HIS A 135 -4.54 -5.81 9.09
N GLY A 136 -4.70 -6.28 10.32
CA GLY A 136 -5.98 -6.30 11.03
C GLY A 136 -7.07 -7.16 10.37
N GLY A 137 -6.70 -8.18 9.59
CA GLY A 137 -7.66 -9.01 8.86
C GLY A 137 -8.28 -8.34 7.63
N HIS A 138 -7.70 -7.24 7.11
CA HIS A 138 -8.23 -6.41 6.02
C HIS A 138 -8.64 -7.22 4.78
N PRO A 139 -9.95 -7.36 4.47
CA PRO A 139 -10.42 -8.30 3.45
C PRO A 139 -10.00 -7.89 2.04
N VAL A 140 -9.96 -6.59 1.76
CA VAL A 140 -9.58 -6.06 0.44
C VAL A 140 -8.10 -6.32 0.16
N LEU A 141 -7.21 -6.12 1.14
CA LEU A 141 -5.78 -6.45 0.99
C LEU A 141 -5.57 -7.96 0.79
N ARG A 142 -6.31 -8.79 1.52
CA ARG A 142 -6.26 -10.26 1.34
C ARG A 142 -6.68 -10.66 -0.06
N TRP A 143 -7.78 -10.12 -0.56
CA TRP A 143 -8.21 -10.36 -1.93
C TRP A 143 -7.17 -9.90 -2.95
N MET A 144 -6.63 -8.68 -2.81
CA MET A 144 -5.61 -8.16 -3.71
C MET A 144 -4.31 -8.98 -3.67
N ALA A 145 -3.96 -9.56 -2.52
CA ALA A 145 -2.83 -10.48 -2.40
C ALA A 145 -3.04 -11.79 -3.17
N LEU A 146 -4.28 -12.27 -3.26
CA LEU A 146 -4.63 -13.44 -4.10
C LEU A 146 -4.64 -13.09 -5.60
N CYS A 147 -4.75 -11.82 -5.95
CA CYS A 147 -4.78 -11.35 -7.34
C CYS A 147 -3.39 -10.96 -7.87
N VAL A 148 -2.39 -10.80 -7.01
CA VAL A 148 -1.06 -10.36 -7.44
C VAL A 148 -0.25 -11.49 -8.03
N GLU A 149 0.38 -11.23 -9.15
CA GLU A 149 1.48 -12.03 -9.69
C GLU A 149 2.80 -11.31 -9.48
N VAL A 150 3.88 -12.05 -9.57
CA VAL A 150 5.23 -11.51 -9.48
C VAL A 150 5.90 -11.67 -10.82
N THR A 151 6.36 -10.57 -11.41
CA THR A 151 7.24 -10.60 -12.57
C THR A 151 8.68 -10.48 -12.13
N GLN A 152 9.59 -11.15 -12.85
CA GLN A 152 11.02 -11.18 -12.56
C GLN A 152 11.80 -10.76 -13.79
N ASP A 153 12.86 -9.98 -13.60
CA ASP A 153 13.84 -9.68 -14.64
C ASP A 153 14.97 -10.74 -14.68
N PRO A 154 15.81 -10.75 -15.72
CA PRO A 154 16.94 -11.68 -15.80
C PRO A 154 17.93 -11.61 -14.64
N GLY A 155 17.99 -10.48 -13.93
CA GLY A 155 18.82 -10.28 -12.73
C GLY A 155 18.20 -10.79 -11.44
N GLY A 156 17.03 -11.44 -11.49
CA GLY A 156 16.34 -11.94 -10.31
C GLY A 156 15.62 -10.87 -9.49
N ASN A 157 15.44 -9.66 -10.04
CA ASN A 157 14.64 -8.63 -9.40
C ASN A 157 13.15 -8.87 -9.65
N ILE A 158 12.35 -8.66 -8.62
CA ILE A 158 10.90 -8.92 -8.65
C ILE A 158 10.10 -7.63 -8.47
N LYS A 159 8.89 -7.61 -9.00
CA LYS A 159 7.89 -6.58 -8.72
C LYS A 159 6.47 -7.13 -8.86
N PRO A 160 5.48 -6.54 -8.16
CA PRO A 160 4.09 -6.94 -8.32
C PRO A 160 3.59 -6.62 -9.74
N ALA A 161 2.81 -7.53 -10.29
CA ALA A 161 2.15 -7.39 -11.57
C ALA A 161 0.70 -7.88 -11.51
N LYS A 162 -0.13 -7.38 -12.41
CA LYS A 162 -1.47 -7.94 -12.62
C LYS A 162 -1.37 -9.15 -13.54
N PRO A 163 -2.10 -10.24 -13.24
CA PRO A 163 -2.33 -11.27 -14.22
C PRO A 163 -3.07 -10.65 -15.43
N ASP A 164 -2.66 -10.97 -16.61
CA ASP A 164 -3.14 -10.49 -17.92
C ASP A 164 -3.98 -9.19 -17.91
N ARG A 165 -3.31 -8.06 -18.15
CA ARG A 165 -3.89 -6.70 -18.10
C ARG A 165 -5.17 -6.51 -18.93
N ARG A 166 -5.41 -7.35 -19.94
CA ARG A 166 -6.52 -7.21 -20.90
C ARG A 166 -7.76 -8.02 -20.52
N LYS A 167 -7.63 -9.04 -19.68
CA LYS A 167 -8.68 -10.01 -19.40
C LYS A 167 -9.12 -10.08 -17.94
N SER A 168 -8.37 -9.48 -17.03
CA SER A 168 -8.64 -9.61 -15.59
C SER A 168 -9.23 -8.34 -14.98
N ALA A 169 -10.38 -8.47 -14.33
CA ALA A 169 -10.96 -7.46 -13.46
C ALA A 169 -10.21 -7.35 -12.11
N ASN A 170 -9.27 -8.24 -11.84
CA ASN A 170 -8.48 -8.29 -10.63
C ASN A 170 -7.74 -6.97 -10.38
N ARG A 171 -7.65 -6.60 -9.13
CA ARG A 171 -6.98 -5.36 -8.68
C ARG A 171 -5.88 -5.71 -7.70
N ILE A 172 -4.75 -5.02 -7.83
CA ILE A 172 -3.58 -5.19 -6.95
C ILE A 172 -3.14 -3.86 -6.32
N ASP A 173 -3.96 -2.82 -6.44
CA ASP A 173 -3.58 -1.44 -6.12
C ASP A 173 -3.12 -1.28 -4.66
N GLY A 174 -3.72 -2.02 -3.71
CA GLY A 174 -3.31 -2.03 -2.31
C GLY A 174 -1.94 -2.69 -2.10
N ILE A 175 -1.65 -3.76 -2.84
CA ILE A 175 -0.34 -4.44 -2.77
C ILE A 175 0.74 -3.57 -3.43
N ALA A 176 0.45 -2.98 -4.59
CA ALA A 176 1.37 -2.05 -5.25
C ALA A 176 1.68 -0.83 -4.36
N ALA A 177 0.67 -0.26 -3.71
CA ALA A 177 0.84 0.82 -2.73
C ALA A 177 1.64 0.37 -1.49
N ALA A 178 1.42 -0.85 -0.99
CA ALA A 178 2.19 -1.40 0.12
C ALA A 178 3.67 -1.58 -0.23
N VAL A 179 4.00 -2.10 -1.42
CA VAL A 179 5.38 -2.20 -1.92
C VAL A 179 6.00 -0.81 -2.08
N THR A 180 5.25 0.16 -2.62
CA THR A 180 5.72 1.54 -2.74
C THR A 180 6.01 2.16 -1.36
N ALA A 181 5.14 1.99 -0.37
CA ALA A 181 5.35 2.44 1.00
C ALA A 181 6.56 1.76 1.66
N MET A 182 6.75 0.47 1.40
CA MET A 182 7.87 -0.32 1.93
C MET A 182 9.22 0.23 1.51
N THR A 183 9.36 0.83 0.30
CA THR A 183 10.62 1.44 -0.16
C THR A 183 11.16 2.47 0.84
N ARG A 184 10.27 3.20 1.52
CA ARG A 184 10.65 4.23 2.51
C ARG A 184 10.74 3.69 3.94
N ALA A 185 9.83 2.79 4.31
CA ALA A 185 9.81 2.18 5.63
C ALA A 185 11.12 1.42 5.94
N MET A 186 11.66 0.69 4.98
CA MET A 186 12.95 -0.02 5.10
C MET A 186 14.11 0.93 5.40
N LEU A 187 14.19 2.07 4.72
CA LEU A 187 15.27 3.04 4.91
C LEU A 187 15.25 3.67 6.32
N ARG A 188 14.06 3.91 6.86
CA ARG A 188 13.90 4.44 8.23
C ARG A 188 14.34 3.43 9.28
N THR A 189 14.04 2.17 9.08
CA THR A 189 14.47 1.08 9.95
C THR A 189 16.00 0.95 9.97
N GLN A 190 16.63 1.01 8.81
CA GLN A 190 18.10 0.98 8.69
C GLN A 190 18.77 2.18 9.37
N LYS A 191 18.22 3.41 9.21
CA LYS A 191 18.75 4.61 9.88
C LYS A 191 18.64 4.50 11.40
N LYS A 192 17.55 3.96 11.93
CA LYS A 192 17.38 3.75 13.38
C LYS A 192 18.39 2.74 13.92
N ARG A 193 18.62 1.62 13.24
CA ARG A 193 19.64 0.61 13.62
C ARG A 193 21.04 1.21 13.63
N ARG A 194 21.46 1.95 12.59
CA ARG A 194 22.77 2.60 12.54
C ARG A 194 23.01 3.59 13.70
N ARG A 195 21.97 4.34 14.10
CA ARG A 195 22.08 5.26 15.24
C ARG A 195 22.26 4.53 16.58
N MET A 196 21.64 3.36 16.75
CA MET A 196 21.75 2.57 17.98
C MET A 196 23.08 1.80 18.06
N SER A 197 23.69 1.43 16.95
CA SER A 197 25.00 0.74 16.89
C SER A 197 26.21 1.68 16.88
N GLY A 198 26.03 2.98 16.68
CA GLY A 198 27.08 3.99 16.63
C GLY A 198 27.33 4.75 17.93
N THR A 199 26.68 4.35 19.04
CA THR A 199 26.88 4.87 20.41
C THR A 199 27.69 3.86 21.25
N GLY A 200 28.82 3.44 20.73
CA GLY A 200 29.86 2.66 21.42
C GLY A 200 31.19 3.35 21.32
#